data_4f3267ef27001310216b83c641adc388
#
_entry.id   4f3267ef27001310216b83c641adc388
#
_cell.length_a   1.000
_cell.length_b   1.000
_cell.length_c   1.000
_cell.angle_alpha   90.00
_cell.angle_beta   90.00
_cell.angle_gamma   90.00
#
_symmetry.space_group_name_H-M   'P 1'
#
loop_
_entity.id
_entity.type
_entity.pdbx_description
1 polymer ?
#
loop_
_entity_poly.entity_id
_entity_poly.type
_entity_poly.pdbx_seq_one_letter_code
_entity_poly.pdbx_strand_id
1 'polypeptide(L)'
;MSSFPWLTVTGAIPLAGAVAICLVPGQRSAAAPQPAAAGEPATGGDGSVITAEGEAAGRAQAQRDLLVKCLALGFSLATLVVTIVMATQFNTSGPDFQFTQTYSWIPAFGVHYAVGVDGIALVLIGLTAALMPVVVLASWNDAEGGRRSVKTYFALMLVLETMVIGVFAATDVFLFYVFFEAMLIPMYFMIGSYGVGQRQYAAVKFLLYSLLGGLLMLVAVIALYVYSARSGATAHHGTFLFTTLEHVTFSPTVQKWLFLGFFVAFAIKAPLWPFHTWLPDAATAAQPGAAVLLVGVLDKVGTFGMIRYCLELFPTAAKYFTPLVLALAVIGILYGAVVAIGQADLKRLIAYTSVSHFGFIALGIFAMTTQGQSGATLYMVNHGFSTGALFLIAGFLIVRRKSQRIADYGGVQSVAPVLAGLFLVASLAGLSLPGLSTFVSEFLVLVGTFTRYKVAASLATAGIVLAAIYLLWMYQRTMTGPVRAAVANMPDLRPRELWAVGPLIALIIAMGVYPKPVLDVINPAVRHTMAQIHATDPVPQHPAVAQKGAAP
;
A
#
# COMPACT_ATOMS: atom_id res chain seq x y z
N MET A 1 3.02 -26.64 17.83
CA MET A 1 3.51 -25.40 17.20
C MET A 1 4.49 -25.79 16.12
N SER A 2 4.35 -25.34 14.89
CA SER A 2 5.32 -25.69 13.83
C SER A 2 6.66 -25.03 14.16
N SER A 3 7.74 -25.83 14.22
CA SER A 3 9.10 -25.34 14.42
C SER A 3 9.65 -24.53 13.22
N PHE A 4 8.84 -24.41 12.16
CA PHE A 4 9.25 -23.77 10.92
C PHE A 4 9.12 -22.23 11.03
N PRO A 5 10.16 -21.47 10.69
CA PRO A 5 10.20 -20.02 10.85
C PRO A 5 9.46 -19.28 9.70
N TRP A 6 8.15 -19.44 9.63
CA TRP A 6 7.32 -18.94 8.52
C TRP A 6 7.57 -17.48 8.16
N LEU A 7 7.54 -16.59 9.14
CA LEU A 7 7.66 -15.14 8.89
C LEU A 7 9.06 -14.74 8.43
N THR A 8 10.09 -15.31 9.07
CA THR A 8 11.47 -15.08 8.64
C THR A 8 11.71 -15.58 7.23
N VAL A 9 11.18 -16.76 6.88
CA VAL A 9 11.28 -17.30 5.52
C VAL A 9 10.53 -16.43 4.51
N THR A 10 9.29 -16.03 4.82
CA THR A 10 8.48 -15.15 3.95
C THR A 10 9.20 -13.83 3.66
N GLY A 11 9.80 -13.20 4.66
CA GLY A 11 10.57 -11.96 4.49
C GLY A 11 11.95 -12.17 3.83
N ALA A 12 12.58 -13.33 4.00
CA ALA A 12 13.90 -13.63 3.45
C ALA A 12 13.87 -13.98 1.95
N ILE A 13 12.79 -14.56 1.44
CA ILE A 13 12.67 -14.97 0.04
C ILE A 13 12.86 -13.78 -0.92
N PRO A 14 12.15 -12.65 -0.79
CA PRO A 14 12.35 -11.51 -1.70
C PRO A 14 13.76 -10.93 -1.55
N LEU A 15 14.30 -10.89 -0.32
CA LEU A 15 15.66 -10.41 -0.11
C LEU A 15 16.70 -11.30 -0.81
N ALA A 16 16.55 -12.62 -0.73
CA ALA A 16 17.38 -13.58 -1.47
C ALA A 16 17.26 -13.36 -2.98
N GLY A 17 16.05 -13.07 -3.47
CA GLY A 17 15.80 -12.69 -4.85
C GLY A 17 16.54 -11.41 -5.27
N ALA A 18 16.50 -10.38 -4.43
CA ALA A 18 17.23 -9.14 -4.66
C ALA A 18 18.75 -9.37 -4.74
N VAL A 19 19.29 -10.19 -3.83
CA VAL A 19 20.72 -10.59 -3.85
C VAL A 19 21.03 -11.39 -5.12
N ALA A 20 20.22 -12.38 -5.47
CA ALA A 20 20.41 -13.18 -6.70
C ALA A 20 20.42 -12.29 -7.95
N ILE A 21 19.49 -11.34 -8.06
CA ILE A 21 19.47 -10.34 -9.11
C ILE A 21 20.77 -9.52 -9.10
N CYS A 22 21.24 -9.09 -7.93
CA CYS A 22 22.48 -8.34 -7.80
C CYS A 22 23.74 -9.13 -8.22
N LEU A 23 23.71 -10.43 -8.17
CA LEU A 23 24.81 -11.29 -8.61
C LEU A 23 24.83 -11.54 -10.13
N VAL A 24 23.73 -11.29 -10.85
CA VAL A 24 23.72 -11.38 -12.32
C VAL A 24 24.79 -10.43 -12.90
N PRO A 25 25.75 -10.90 -13.72
CA PRO A 25 26.84 -10.06 -14.22
C PRO A 25 26.30 -8.87 -15.02
N GLY A 26 26.68 -7.64 -14.62
CA GLY A 26 26.43 -6.42 -15.41
C GLY A 26 27.53 -6.24 -16.48
N GLN A 27 27.19 -5.64 -17.62
CA GLN A 27 28.26 -5.07 -18.43
C GLN A 27 28.96 -3.96 -17.64
N ARG A 28 30.28 -3.99 -17.54
CA ARG A 28 31.07 -2.78 -17.29
C ARG A 28 30.66 -1.81 -18.39
N SER A 29 30.16 -0.63 -18.05
CA SER A 29 29.89 0.43 -19.02
C SER A 29 31.15 0.58 -19.89
N ALA A 30 31.09 0.18 -21.15
CA ALA A 30 32.06 0.61 -22.11
C ALA A 30 31.99 2.14 -22.07
N ALA A 31 33.11 2.77 -21.78
CA ALA A 31 33.20 4.23 -21.72
C ALA A 31 32.50 4.78 -22.97
N ALA A 32 31.60 5.74 -22.77
CA ALA A 32 30.97 6.44 -23.88
C ALA A 32 32.08 6.86 -24.85
N PRO A 33 31.92 6.64 -26.16
CA PRO A 33 32.93 7.08 -27.12
C PRO A 33 33.16 8.58 -26.86
N GLN A 34 34.42 8.92 -26.60
CA GLN A 34 34.82 10.32 -26.47
C GLN A 34 34.40 11.03 -27.76
N PRO A 35 33.79 12.22 -27.68
CA PRO A 35 33.55 13.00 -28.89
C PRO A 35 34.87 13.19 -29.58
N ALA A 36 34.97 12.74 -30.82
CA ALA A 36 36.14 12.93 -31.66
C ALA A 36 36.49 14.42 -31.70
N ALA A 37 37.75 14.74 -31.47
CA ALA A 37 38.27 16.09 -31.55
C ALA A 37 37.85 16.69 -32.91
N ALA A 38 37.31 17.89 -32.85
CA ALA A 38 36.89 18.65 -34.02
C ALA A 38 38.08 18.88 -34.98
N GLY A 39 37.99 18.33 -36.17
CA GLY A 39 38.95 18.62 -37.24
C GLY A 39 39.01 17.51 -38.27
N GLU A 40 37.97 17.43 -39.16
CA GLU A 40 38.09 17.10 -40.59
C GLU A 40 36.68 16.98 -41.20
N PRO A 41 36.39 17.55 -42.38
CA PRO A 41 35.09 17.43 -43.01
C PRO A 41 34.93 16.04 -43.64
N ALA A 42 34.04 15.21 -43.07
CA ALA A 42 33.67 13.92 -43.61
C ALA A 42 32.71 14.10 -44.81
N THR A 43 33.13 13.76 -45.96
CA THR A 43 32.33 13.51 -47.17
C THR A 43 31.42 12.30 -46.93
N GLY A 44 30.15 12.41 -47.38
CA GLY A 44 29.03 11.55 -47.15
C GLY A 44 29.21 10.04 -47.29
N GLY A 45 28.45 9.35 -46.44
CA GLY A 45 28.28 7.89 -46.45
C GLY A 45 27.37 7.51 -45.28
N ASP A 46 26.04 7.63 -45.48
CA ASP A 46 25.01 7.13 -44.58
C ASP A 46 25.10 5.59 -44.54
N GLY A 47 25.31 5.06 -43.37
CA GLY A 47 25.33 3.64 -43.09
C GLY A 47 25.96 3.39 -41.72
N SER A 48 25.22 3.58 -40.62
CA SER A 48 25.62 3.07 -39.31
C SER A 48 25.77 1.54 -39.39
N VAL A 49 26.98 1.08 -39.72
CA VAL A 49 27.34 -0.33 -39.63
C VAL A 49 27.22 -0.71 -38.14
N ILE A 50 26.06 -1.25 -37.75
CA ILE A 50 25.94 -1.96 -36.48
C ILE A 50 26.88 -3.16 -36.64
N THR A 51 28.05 -3.11 -36.00
CA THR A 51 29.02 -4.19 -36.05
C THR A 51 28.40 -5.45 -35.44
N ALA A 52 28.72 -6.64 -35.98
CA ALA A 52 28.25 -7.92 -35.44
C ALA A 52 28.50 -8.06 -33.93
N GLU A 53 29.54 -7.42 -33.42
CA GLU A 53 29.84 -7.31 -31.98
C GLU A 53 28.82 -6.48 -31.22
N GLY A 54 28.27 -5.39 -31.79
CA GLY A 54 27.23 -4.56 -31.19
C GLY A 54 25.89 -5.30 -31.08
N GLU A 55 25.54 -6.09 -32.11
CA GLU A 55 24.36 -6.95 -32.07
C GLU A 55 24.49 -8.10 -31.05
N ALA A 56 25.65 -8.72 -30.94
CA ALA A 56 25.91 -9.76 -29.95
C ALA A 56 25.83 -9.20 -28.52
N ALA A 57 26.40 -8.01 -28.28
CA ALA A 57 26.32 -7.32 -27.00
C ALA A 57 24.87 -6.95 -26.63
N GLY A 58 24.08 -6.45 -27.60
CA GLY A 58 22.66 -6.14 -27.40
C GLY A 58 21.82 -7.37 -27.07
N ARG A 59 22.05 -8.50 -27.76
CA ARG A 59 21.39 -9.79 -27.46
C ARG A 59 21.77 -10.31 -26.08
N ALA A 60 23.04 -10.24 -25.69
CA ALA A 60 23.49 -10.64 -24.36
C ALA A 60 22.86 -9.77 -23.25
N GLN A 61 22.70 -8.45 -23.48
CA GLN A 61 22.03 -7.57 -22.53
C GLN A 61 20.53 -7.92 -22.40
N ALA A 62 19.82 -8.13 -23.51
CA ALA A 62 18.41 -8.50 -23.50
C ALA A 62 18.17 -9.84 -22.76
N GLN A 63 19.04 -10.83 -22.92
CA GLN A 63 18.98 -12.09 -22.19
C GLN A 63 19.20 -11.91 -20.69
N ARG A 64 20.14 -11.05 -20.28
CA ARG A 64 20.36 -10.72 -18.86
C ARG A 64 19.17 -10.00 -18.25
N ASP A 65 18.61 -9.01 -18.94
CA ASP A 65 17.43 -8.28 -18.47
C ASP A 65 16.23 -9.23 -18.34
N LEU A 66 16.07 -10.17 -19.27
CA LEU A 66 15.04 -11.21 -19.18
C LEU A 66 15.26 -12.11 -17.95
N LEU A 67 16.49 -12.56 -17.71
CA LEU A 67 16.83 -13.36 -16.53
C LEU A 67 16.50 -12.62 -15.23
N VAL A 68 16.86 -11.35 -15.12
CA VAL A 68 16.55 -10.49 -13.96
C VAL A 68 15.04 -10.42 -13.70
N LYS A 69 14.25 -10.20 -14.75
CA LYS A 69 12.78 -10.13 -14.67
C LYS A 69 12.16 -11.47 -14.26
N CYS A 70 12.67 -12.57 -14.84
CA CYS A 70 12.21 -13.92 -14.47
C CYS A 70 12.58 -14.28 -13.02
N LEU A 71 13.77 -13.89 -12.54
CA LEU A 71 14.15 -14.06 -11.14
C LEU A 71 13.23 -13.24 -10.22
N ALA A 72 12.98 -11.96 -10.54
CA ALA A 72 12.08 -11.13 -9.75
C ALA A 72 10.67 -11.73 -9.65
N LEU A 73 10.14 -12.20 -10.78
CA LEU A 73 8.83 -12.86 -10.81
C LEU A 73 8.85 -14.18 -10.03
N GLY A 74 9.89 -15.00 -10.20
CA GLY A 74 10.00 -16.28 -9.52
C GLY A 74 10.06 -16.13 -7.99
N PHE A 75 10.87 -15.19 -7.48
CA PHE A 75 10.96 -14.95 -6.04
C PHE A 75 9.69 -14.31 -5.47
N SER A 76 9.04 -13.38 -6.18
CA SER A 76 7.75 -12.81 -5.73
C SER A 76 6.62 -13.86 -5.72
N LEU A 77 6.57 -14.77 -6.70
CA LEU A 77 5.64 -15.89 -6.68
C LEU A 77 5.95 -16.89 -5.56
N ALA A 78 7.22 -17.17 -5.29
CA ALA A 78 7.62 -18.03 -4.17
C ALA A 78 7.17 -17.41 -2.82
N THR A 79 7.32 -16.09 -2.65
CA THR A 79 6.81 -15.37 -1.47
C THR A 79 5.30 -15.50 -1.36
N LEU A 80 4.57 -15.33 -2.46
CA LEU A 80 3.11 -15.50 -2.48
C LEU A 80 2.70 -16.93 -2.07
N VAL A 81 3.35 -17.94 -2.64
CA VAL A 81 3.06 -19.36 -2.31
C VAL A 81 3.29 -19.64 -0.83
N VAL A 82 4.45 -19.21 -0.29
CA VAL A 82 4.75 -19.40 1.15
C VAL A 82 3.75 -18.67 2.02
N THR A 83 3.34 -17.45 1.64
CA THR A 83 2.31 -16.68 2.36
C THR A 83 0.96 -17.39 2.35
N ILE A 84 0.55 -17.95 1.21
CA ILE A 84 -0.70 -18.75 1.12
C ILE A 84 -0.62 -19.98 2.01
N VAL A 85 0.48 -20.73 1.96
CA VAL A 85 0.67 -21.91 2.82
C VAL A 85 0.63 -21.54 4.30
N MET A 86 1.29 -20.44 4.69
CA MET A 86 1.22 -19.90 6.05
C MET A 86 -0.21 -19.53 6.43
N ALA A 87 -0.95 -18.86 5.55
CA ALA A 87 -2.35 -18.48 5.79
C ALA A 87 -3.27 -19.68 5.99
N THR A 88 -3.04 -20.82 5.30
CA THR A 88 -3.83 -22.04 5.51
C THR A 88 -3.59 -22.69 6.88
N GLN A 89 -2.46 -22.38 7.54
CA GLN A 89 -2.12 -22.88 8.87
C GLN A 89 -2.53 -21.91 9.99
N PHE A 90 -3.03 -20.73 9.64
CA PHE A 90 -3.47 -19.74 10.61
C PHE A 90 -4.78 -20.19 11.29
N ASN A 91 -4.78 -20.22 12.63
CA ASN A 91 -5.93 -20.61 13.42
C ASN A 91 -6.70 -19.36 13.90
N THR A 92 -7.88 -19.12 13.36
CA THR A 92 -8.74 -17.98 13.73
C THR A 92 -9.29 -18.04 15.17
N SER A 93 -9.19 -19.18 15.83
CA SER A 93 -9.54 -19.40 17.24
C SER A 93 -8.31 -19.56 18.14
N GLY A 94 -7.12 -19.36 17.58
CA GLY A 94 -5.84 -19.50 18.29
C GLY A 94 -5.45 -18.26 19.09
N PRO A 95 -4.19 -18.19 19.57
CA PRO A 95 -3.66 -17.03 20.25
C PRO A 95 -3.60 -15.83 19.31
N ASP A 96 -3.59 -14.62 19.88
CA ASP A 96 -3.59 -13.36 19.12
C ASP A 96 -2.40 -13.26 18.17
N PHE A 97 -1.19 -13.59 18.63
CA PHE A 97 -0.02 -13.70 17.77
C PHE A 97 0.35 -15.15 17.48
N GLN A 98 0.48 -15.47 16.19
CA GLN A 98 0.89 -16.78 15.71
C GLN A 98 2.18 -16.72 14.90
N PHE A 99 2.82 -17.89 14.67
CA PHE A 99 4.12 -18.00 14.00
C PHE A 99 5.21 -17.16 14.65
N THR A 100 5.13 -16.97 15.96
CA THR A 100 6.01 -16.10 16.75
C THR A 100 7.44 -16.62 16.79
N GLN A 101 8.39 -15.71 16.63
CA GLN A 101 9.81 -15.94 16.80
C GLN A 101 10.42 -14.76 17.54
N THR A 102 11.24 -15.03 18.57
CA THR A 102 11.89 -13.98 19.35
C THR A 102 13.35 -14.37 19.60
N TYR A 103 14.26 -13.55 19.08
CA TYR A 103 15.70 -13.69 19.27
C TYR A 103 16.27 -12.37 19.78
N SER A 104 17.17 -12.42 20.75
CA SER A 104 17.85 -11.21 21.23
C SER A 104 18.75 -10.65 20.12
N TRP A 105 18.54 -9.38 19.76
CA TRP A 105 19.31 -8.70 18.70
C TRP A 105 20.33 -7.71 19.30
N ILE A 106 19.87 -6.77 20.13
CA ILE A 106 20.72 -5.78 20.82
C ILE A 106 20.44 -5.89 22.32
N PRO A 107 21.13 -6.82 23.04
CA PRO A 107 20.83 -7.11 24.45
C PRO A 107 20.96 -5.89 25.35
N ALA A 108 21.93 -4.99 25.06
CA ALA A 108 22.19 -3.80 25.87
C ALA A 108 20.99 -2.84 25.96
N PHE A 109 20.09 -2.86 24.95
CA PHE A 109 18.89 -2.05 24.90
C PHE A 109 17.60 -2.89 24.95
N GLY A 110 17.69 -4.19 25.19
CA GLY A 110 16.50 -5.06 25.20
C GLY A 110 15.76 -5.12 23.87
N VAL A 111 16.47 -4.94 22.75
CA VAL A 111 15.91 -5.03 21.40
C VAL A 111 15.94 -6.48 20.93
N HIS A 112 14.82 -6.93 20.36
CA HIS A 112 14.67 -8.29 19.86
C HIS A 112 14.33 -8.31 18.37
N TYR A 113 14.87 -9.29 17.66
CA TYR A 113 14.22 -9.73 16.43
C TYR A 113 13.00 -10.54 16.85
N ALA A 114 11.88 -9.85 17.02
CA ALA A 114 10.63 -10.46 17.41
C ALA A 114 9.59 -10.25 16.31
N VAL A 115 9.07 -11.35 15.79
CA VAL A 115 8.06 -11.36 14.72
C VAL A 115 6.90 -12.27 15.13
N GLY A 116 5.71 -11.90 14.70
CA GLY A 116 4.46 -12.62 14.91
C GLY A 116 3.35 -11.97 14.11
N VAL A 117 2.31 -12.69 13.78
CA VAL A 117 1.16 -12.14 13.06
C VAL A 117 -0.14 -12.46 13.76
N ASP A 118 -1.01 -11.47 13.75
CA ASP A 118 -2.45 -11.63 13.96
C ASP A 118 -3.21 -11.63 12.63
N GLY A 119 -4.52 -11.67 12.67
CA GLY A 119 -5.34 -11.65 11.47
C GLY A 119 -5.20 -10.39 10.63
N ILE A 120 -4.95 -9.22 11.24
CA ILE A 120 -4.76 -7.95 10.54
C ILE A 120 -3.42 -7.94 9.79
N ALA A 121 -2.34 -8.31 10.47
CA ALA A 121 -1.01 -8.40 9.85
C ALA A 121 -0.97 -9.44 8.73
N LEU A 122 -1.60 -10.60 8.94
CA LEU A 122 -1.64 -11.68 7.95
C LEU A 122 -2.29 -11.25 6.63
N VAL A 123 -3.44 -10.57 6.67
CA VAL A 123 -4.11 -10.12 5.43
C VAL A 123 -3.33 -9.03 4.72
N LEU A 124 -2.57 -8.19 5.44
CA LEU A 124 -1.72 -7.16 4.84
C LEU A 124 -0.41 -7.73 4.25
N ILE A 125 0.16 -8.75 4.86
CA ILE A 125 1.25 -9.54 4.26
C ILE A 125 0.73 -10.25 3.00
N GLY A 126 -0.47 -10.82 3.07
CA GLY A 126 -1.14 -11.44 1.92
C GLY A 126 -1.38 -10.46 0.76
N LEU A 127 -1.83 -9.25 1.07
CA LEU A 127 -1.97 -8.17 0.08
C LEU A 127 -0.63 -7.83 -0.58
N THR A 128 0.44 -7.69 0.23
CA THR A 128 1.79 -7.38 -0.25
C THR A 128 2.29 -8.46 -1.20
N ALA A 129 2.21 -9.73 -0.77
CA ALA A 129 2.65 -10.87 -1.56
C ALA A 129 1.81 -11.09 -2.83
N ALA A 130 0.50 -10.74 -2.81
CA ALA A 130 -0.36 -10.84 -3.99
C ALA A 130 -0.09 -9.72 -5.01
N LEU A 131 0.20 -8.49 -4.56
CA LEU A 131 0.47 -7.37 -5.44
C LEU A 131 1.84 -7.45 -6.11
N MET A 132 2.85 -8.01 -5.46
CA MET A 132 4.22 -7.99 -5.98
C MET A 132 4.39 -8.70 -7.33
N PRO A 133 3.94 -9.94 -7.56
CA PRO A 133 4.01 -10.59 -8.88
C PRO A 133 3.27 -9.80 -9.97
N VAL A 134 2.12 -9.24 -9.63
CA VAL A 134 1.32 -8.39 -10.52
C VAL A 134 2.11 -7.15 -10.94
N VAL A 135 2.75 -6.48 -9.98
CA VAL A 135 3.57 -5.28 -10.24
C VAL A 135 4.80 -5.63 -11.05
N VAL A 136 5.48 -6.74 -10.78
CA VAL A 136 6.63 -7.22 -11.57
C VAL A 136 6.21 -7.47 -13.02
N LEU A 137 5.08 -8.14 -13.26
CA LEU A 137 4.54 -8.38 -14.60
C LEU A 137 4.15 -7.08 -15.31
N ALA A 138 3.51 -6.15 -14.61
CA ALA A 138 3.08 -4.88 -15.16
C ALA A 138 4.28 -4.01 -15.53
N SER A 139 5.30 -3.98 -14.66
CA SER A 139 6.50 -3.14 -14.80
C SER A 139 7.59 -3.74 -15.69
N TRP A 140 7.29 -4.80 -16.45
CA TRP A 140 8.27 -5.58 -17.21
C TRP A 140 9.22 -4.74 -18.08
N ASN A 141 8.70 -3.64 -18.63
CA ASN A 141 9.45 -2.75 -19.53
C ASN A 141 9.67 -1.35 -18.94
N ASP A 142 9.26 -1.07 -17.70
CA ASP A 142 9.30 0.28 -17.11
C ASP A 142 10.72 0.83 -16.95
N ALA A 143 11.72 -0.03 -16.83
CA ALA A 143 13.13 0.34 -16.68
C ALA A 143 13.93 0.17 -17.98
N GLU A 144 13.33 -0.30 -19.09
CA GLU A 144 14.01 -0.47 -20.38
C GLU A 144 14.24 0.86 -21.09
N GLY A 145 15.36 0.96 -21.82
CA GLY A 145 15.69 2.15 -22.60
C GLY A 145 16.10 3.39 -21.80
N GLY A 146 16.12 3.28 -20.47
CA GLY A 146 16.56 4.35 -19.56
C GLY A 146 18.07 4.31 -19.28
N ARG A 147 18.59 5.42 -18.70
CA ARG A 147 19.98 5.49 -18.21
C ARG A 147 20.24 4.60 -16.98
N ARG A 148 19.20 4.03 -16.37
CA ARG A 148 19.27 3.27 -15.12
C ARG A 148 19.11 1.78 -15.39
N SER A 149 19.73 0.97 -14.54
CA SER A 149 19.76 -0.48 -14.68
C SER A 149 18.40 -1.13 -14.39
N VAL A 150 17.93 -2.00 -15.28
CA VAL A 150 16.76 -2.89 -15.08
C VAL A 150 16.97 -3.74 -13.82
N LYS A 151 18.17 -4.25 -13.61
CA LYS A 151 18.59 -5.02 -12.45
C LYS A 151 18.29 -4.30 -11.13
N THR A 152 18.71 -3.03 -11.00
CA THR A 152 18.50 -2.24 -9.78
C THR A 152 17.01 -1.98 -9.53
N TYR A 153 16.21 -1.78 -10.57
CA TYR A 153 14.77 -1.55 -10.42
C TYR A 153 14.05 -2.74 -9.79
N PHE A 154 14.26 -3.93 -10.31
CA PHE A 154 13.63 -5.14 -9.78
C PHE A 154 14.20 -5.57 -8.42
N ALA A 155 15.49 -5.34 -8.18
CA ALA A 155 16.08 -5.57 -6.85
C ALA A 155 15.45 -4.64 -5.79
N LEU A 156 15.23 -3.35 -6.10
CA LEU A 156 14.57 -2.41 -5.19
C LEU A 156 13.11 -2.82 -4.88
N MET A 157 12.38 -3.39 -5.85
CA MET A 157 11.03 -3.91 -5.61
C MET A 157 11.04 -5.05 -4.58
N LEU A 158 11.94 -6.03 -4.74
CA LEU A 158 12.03 -7.16 -3.82
C LEU A 158 12.53 -6.74 -2.43
N VAL A 159 13.47 -5.80 -2.35
CA VAL A 159 13.88 -5.22 -1.06
C VAL A 159 12.70 -4.53 -0.38
N LEU A 160 11.90 -3.76 -1.14
CA LEU A 160 10.70 -3.12 -0.59
C LEU A 160 9.71 -4.14 -0.06
N GLU A 161 9.48 -5.24 -0.78
CA GLU A 161 8.61 -6.35 -0.34
C GLU A 161 9.06 -6.90 1.01
N THR A 162 10.37 -7.19 1.15
CA THR A 162 10.95 -7.65 2.43
C THR A 162 10.70 -6.66 3.56
N MET A 163 10.98 -5.36 3.32
CA MET A 163 10.83 -4.34 4.37
C MET A 163 9.37 -4.20 4.81
N VAL A 164 8.43 -4.23 3.88
CA VAL A 164 6.99 -4.11 4.19
C VAL A 164 6.48 -5.36 4.93
N ILE A 165 6.89 -6.56 4.53
CA ILE A 165 6.56 -7.79 5.27
C ILE A 165 7.13 -7.69 6.70
N GLY A 166 8.36 -7.20 6.85
CA GLY A 166 8.98 -6.98 8.15
C GLY A 166 8.20 -5.99 9.03
N VAL A 167 7.67 -4.90 8.46
CA VAL A 167 6.82 -3.95 9.19
C VAL A 167 5.57 -4.62 9.76
N PHE A 168 4.84 -5.40 8.94
CA PHE A 168 3.60 -6.04 9.38
C PHE A 168 3.85 -7.21 10.35
N ALA A 169 5.00 -7.87 10.25
CA ALA A 169 5.36 -8.99 11.09
C ALA A 169 6.00 -8.59 12.42
N ALA A 170 6.55 -7.39 12.57
CA ALA A 170 7.29 -6.97 13.75
C ALA A 170 6.40 -6.89 15.01
N THR A 171 6.81 -7.60 16.07
CA THR A 171 6.24 -7.55 17.42
C THR A 171 7.19 -6.94 18.45
N ASP A 172 8.28 -6.33 17.98
CA ASP A 172 9.17 -5.43 18.72
C ASP A 172 9.05 -4.03 18.11
N VAL A 173 8.78 -3.02 18.93
CA VAL A 173 8.51 -1.65 18.47
C VAL A 173 9.72 -1.01 17.79
N PHE A 174 10.94 -1.35 18.24
CA PHE A 174 12.15 -0.84 17.60
C PHE A 174 12.41 -1.54 16.26
N LEU A 175 12.18 -2.84 16.19
CA LEU A 175 12.26 -3.60 14.93
C LEU A 175 11.25 -3.06 13.90
N PHE A 176 10.00 -2.79 14.33
CA PHE A 176 9.00 -2.12 13.53
C PHE A 176 9.52 -0.78 12.98
N TYR A 177 10.09 0.06 13.85
CA TYR A 177 10.66 1.35 13.48
C TYR A 177 11.75 1.20 12.40
N VAL A 178 12.66 0.25 12.58
CA VAL A 178 13.74 -0.01 11.61
C VAL A 178 13.18 -0.37 10.24
N PHE A 179 12.23 -1.28 10.15
CA PHE A 179 11.60 -1.64 8.88
C PHE A 179 10.78 -0.49 8.30
N PHE A 180 10.07 0.28 9.14
CA PHE A 180 9.28 1.44 8.75
C PHE A 180 10.12 2.53 8.08
N GLU A 181 11.34 2.78 8.57
CA GLU A 181 12.27 3.72 7.95
C GLU A 181 13.01 3.10 6.75
N ALA A 182 13.42 1.84 6.85
CA ALA A 182 14.19 1.19 5.79
C ALA A 182 13.41 1.07 4.47
N MET A 183 12.07 0.89 4.51
CA MET A 183 11.25 0.82 3.30
C MET A 183 11.21 2.14 2.50
N LEU A 184 11.60 3.28 3.08
CA LEU A 184 11.68 4.56 2.39
C LEU A 184 12.79 4.56 1.33
N ILE A 185 13.89 3.87 1.60
CA ILE A 185 15.07 3.87 0.74
C ILE A 185 14.76 3.31 -0.66
N PRO A 186 14.24 2.08 -0.82
CA PRO A 186 13.89 1.56 -2.13
C PRO A 186 12.83 2.41 -2.83
N MET A 187 11.81 2.90 -2.12
CA MET A 187 10.76 3.72 -2.71
C MET A 187 11.29 5.08 -3.19
N TYR A 188 12.15 5.73 -2.42
CA TYR A 188 12.82 6.98 -2.82
C TYR A 188 13.56 6.82 -4.16
N PHE A 189 14.33 5.74 -4.31
CA PHE A 189 15.04 5.48 -5.57
C PHE A 189 14.10 5.10 -6.71
N MET A 190 13.03 4.36 -6.45
CA MET A 190 12.03 4.02 -7.46
C MET A 190 11.33 5.28 -8.01
N ILE A 191 10.99 6.24 -7.15
CA ILE A 191 10.40 7.53 -7.57
C ILE A 191 11.46 8.40 -8.25
N GLY A 192 12.58 8.65 -7.60
CA GLY A 192 13.55 9.67 -8.02
C GLY A 192 14.42 9.25 -9.21
N SER A 193 14.76 7.95 -9.32
CA SER A 193 15.63 7.46 -10.37
C SER A 193 14.89 6.95 -11.61
N TYR A 194 13.73 6.33 -11.43
CA TYR A 194 12.94 5.70 -12.50
C TYR A 194 11.67 6.45 -12.87
N GLY A 195 11.23 7.39 -12.05
CA GLY A 195 10.04 8.20 -12.28
C GLY A 195 10.14 9.15 -13.47
N VAL A 196 9.05 9.86 -13.73
CA VAL A 196 8.87 10.80 -14.83
C VAL A 196 8.61 12.23 -14.32
N GLY A 197 8.72 13.21 -15.19
CA GLY A 197 8.44 14.63 -14.84
C GLY A 197 9.33 15.15 -13.71
N GLN A 198 8.72 15.79 -12.72
CA GLN A 198 9.41 16.37 -11.55
C GLN A 198 9.79 15.31 -10.49
N ARG A 199 10.31 14.20 -10.94
CA ARG A 199 10.59 13.01 -10.11
C ARG A 199 11.52 13.27 -8.92
N GLN A 200 12.53 14.13 -9.08
CA GLN A 200 13.46 14.47 -8.00
C GLN A 200 12.77 15.24 -6.88
N TYR A 201 11.99 16.26 -7.24
CA TYR A 201 11.18 17.01 -6.28
C TYR A 201 10.20 16.10 -5.54
N ALA A 202 9.48 15.23 -6.27
CA ALA A 202 8.53 14.31 -5.70
C ALA A 202 9.19 13.31 -4.74
N ALA A 203 10.35 12.76 -5.11
CA ALA A 203 11.11 11.83 -4.26
C ALA A 203 11.62 12.51 -2.98
N VAL A 204 12.20 13.70 -3.10
CA VAL A 204 12.69 14.46 -1.94
C VAL A 204 11.53 14.86 -1.02
N LYS A 205 10.41 15.32 -1.57
CA LYS A 205 9.22 15.67 -0.80
C LYS A 205 8.67 14.44 -0.04
N PHE A 206 8.55 13.30 -0.71
CA PHE A 206 8.17 12.02 -0.08
C PHE A 206 9.10 11.67 1.08
N LEU A 207 10.43 11.75 0.85
CA LEU A 207 11.43 11.40 1.86
C LEU A 207 11.35 12.34 3.06
N LEU A 208 11.30 13.68 2.83
CA LEU A 208 11.29 14.65 3.91
C LEU A 208 10.03 14.54 4.78
N TYR A 209 8.85 14.38 4.16
CA TYR A 209 7.61 14.15 4.92
C TYR A 209 7.69 12.90 5.78
N SER A 210 8.10 11.77 5.16
CA SER A 210 8.19 10.48 5.85
C SER A 210 9.25 10.49 6.95
N LEU A 211 10.43 11.06 6.69
CA LEU A 211 11.52 11.17 7.67
C LEU A 211 11.14 12.07 8.85
N LEU A 212 10.46 13.20 8.60
CA LEU A 212 9.98 14.05 9.68
C LEU A 212 9.05 13.26 10.62
N GLY A 213 8.10 12.52 10.06
CA GLY A 213 7.21 11.67 10.83
C GLY A 213 7.96 10.58 11.59
N GLY A 214 8.88 9.90 10.92
CA GLY A 214 9.68 8.84 11.52
C GLY A 214 10.58 9.33 12.65
N LEU A 215 11.18 10.52 12.53
CA LEU A 215 11.97 11.10 13.63
C LEU A 215 11.10 11.44 14.85
N LEU A 216 9.87 11.93 14.66
CA LEU A 216 8.93 12.13 15.76
C LEU A 216 8.54 10.79 16.41
N MET A 217 8.32 9.75 15.61
CA MET A 217 8.07 8.40 16.13
C MET A 217 9.29 7.85 16.86
N LEU A 218 10.53 8.09 16.40
CA LEU A 218 11.74 7.65 17.08
C LEU A 218 11.83 8.24 18.50
N VAL A 219 11.54 9.54 18.65
CA VAL A 219 11.49 10.19 19.95
C VAL A 219 10.46 9.49 20.86
N ALA A 220 9.28 9.16 20.31
CA ALA A 220 8.24 8.46 21.05
C ALA A 220 8.66 7.00 21.40
N VAL A 221 9.35 6.29 20.50
CA VAL A 221 9.89 4.94 20.73
C VAL A 221 10.93 4.94 21.86
N ILE A 222 11.85 5.91 21.86
CA ILE A 222 12.84 6.08 22.95
C ILE A 222 12.13 6.42 24.27
N ALA A 223 11.16 7.34 24.23
CA ALA A 223 10.39 7.69 25.41
C ALA A 223 9.60 6.49 25.96
N LEU A 224 8.99 5.69 25.08
CA LEU A 224 8.28 4.46 25.43
C LEU A 224 9.19 3.48 26.19
N TYR A 225 10.41 3.29 25.72
CA TYR A 225 11.42 2.47 26.40
C TYR A 225 11.73 2.99 27.80
N VAL A 226 12.01 4.30 27.93
CA VAL A 226 12.33 4.92 29.22
C VAL A 226 11.17 4.83 30.20
N TYR A 227 9.94 5.04 29.74
CA TYR A 227 8.75 4.95 30.60
C TYR A 227 8.40 3.50 30.95
N SER A 228 8.64 2.53 30.07
CA SER A 228 8.46 1.11 30.40
C SER A 228 9.39 0.67 31.51
N ALA A 229 10.65 1.13 31.50
CA ALA A 229 11.62 0.85 32.59
C ALA A 229 11.18 1.42 33.94
N ARG A 230 10.43 2.53 33.96
CA ARG A 230 9.96 3.17 35.19
C ARG A 230 8.66 2.57 35.76
N SER A 231 7.92 1.81 34.94
CA SER A 231 6.60 1.29 35.31
C SER A 231 6.61 0.19 36.38
N GLY A 232 7.76 -0.41 36.68
CA GLY A 232 7.88 -1.56 37.61
C GLY A 232 7.37 -2.88 37.01
N ALA A 233 6.54 -2.85 35.97
CA ALA A 233 6.01 -4.05 35.34
C ALA A 233 7.07 -4.86 34.58
N THR A 234 8.22 -4.26 34.30
CA THR A 234 9.35 -4.83 33.55
C THR A 234 10.58 -5.07 34.44
N ALA A 235 10.42 -5.20 35.77
CA ALA A 235 11.52 -5.31 36.74
C ALA A 235 12.60 -4.20 36.58
N HIS A 236 12.16 -2.98 36.22
CA HIS A 236 13.02 -1.81 35.99
C HIS A 236 13.94 -1.90 34.76
N HIS A 237 13.69 -2.84 33.85
CA HIS A 237 14.35 -2.89 32.53
C HIS A 237 13.41 -2.35 31.44
N GLY A 238 13.93 -1.49 30.58
CA GLY A 238 13.16 -1.04 29.41
C GLY A 238 12.92 -2.20 28.43
N THR A 239 11.80 -2.16 27.73
CA THR A 239 11.46 -3.17 26.73
C THR A 239 10.85 -2.53 25.47
N PHE A 240 11.06 -3.18 24.33
CA PHE A 240 10.40 -2.87 23.07
C PHE A 240 9.43 -3.97 22.63
N LEU A 241 9.34 -5.09 23.38
CA LEU A 241 8.42 -6.16 23.07
C LEU A 241 6.97 -5.69 23.21
N PHE A 242 6.23 -5.73 22.10
CA PHE A 242 4.84 -5.28 22.05
C PHE A 242 3.95 -6.02 23.05
N THR A 243 4.08 -7.35 23.11
CA THR A 243 3.34 -8.21 24.04
C THR A 243 3.56 -7.90 25.53
N THR A 244 4.68 -7.28 25.87
CA THR A 244 4.95 -6.79 27.22
C THR A 244 4.40 -5.38 27.41
N LEU A 245 4.57 -4.52 26.38
CA LEU A 245 4.16 -3.11 26.44
C LEU A 245 2.64 -2.93 26.53
N GLU A 246 1.84 -3.81 25.93
CA GLU A 246 0.38 -3.75 26.00
C GLU A 246 -0.17 -3.91 27.44
N HIS A 247 0.62 -4.50 28.34
CA HIS A 247 0.29 -4.65 29.75
C HIS A 247 0.89 -3.56 30.66
N VAL A 248 1.68 -2.64 30.08
CA VAL A 248 2.28 -1.52 30.84
C VAL A 248 1.28 -0.37 30.94
N THR A 249 0.99 0.04 32.16
CA THR A 249 0.13 1.18 32.42
C THR A 249 0.90 2.49 32.41
N PHE A 250 0.61 3.36 31.44
CA PHE A 250 1.17 4.71 31.36
C PHE A 250 0.19 5.75 31.89
N SER A 251 0.67 6.84 32.50
CA SER A 251 -0.19 7.94 32.92
C SER A 251 -0.88 8.59 31.70
N PRO A 252 -2.08 9.18 31.86
CA PRO A 252 -2.81 9.78 30.74
C PRO A 252 -2.02 10.84 29.97
N THR A 253 -1.18 11.62 30.66
CA THR A 253 -0.33 12.65 30.03
C THR A 253 0.76 12.01 29.18
N VAL A 254 1.43 10.97 29.67
CA VAL A 254 2.44 10.23 28.92
C VAL A 254 1.83 9.57 27.69
N GLN A 255 0.68 8.91 27.84
CA GLN A 255 -0.03 8.32 26.71
C GLN A 255 -0.33 9.35 25.61
N LYS A 256 -0.76 10.58 25.95
CA LYS A 256 -1.07 11.63 24.96
C LYS A 256 0.17 12.04 24.15
N TRP A 257 1.33 12.21 24.78
CA TRP A 257 2.55 12.58 24.07
C TRP A 257 3.09 11.44 23.20
N LEU A 258 3.08 10.20 23.71
CA LEU A 258 3.48 9.03 22.95
C LEU A 258 2.54 8.81 21.77
N PHE A 259 1.23 8.87 22.00
CA PHE A 259 0.23 8.80 20.92
C PHE A 259 0.49 9.81 19.80
N LEU A 260 0.73 11.08 20.13
CA LEU A 260 0.98 12.12 19.14
C LEU A 260 2.24 11.82 18.32
N GLY A 261 3.33 11.35 18.96
CA GLY A 261 4.57 11.00 18.25
C GLY A 261 4.35 9.87 17.23
N PHE A 262 3.62 8.82 17.61
CA PHE A 262 3.26 7.73 16.70
C PHE A 262 2.20 8.17 15.68
N PHE A 263 1.15 8.84 16.11
CA PHE A 263 0.03 9.22 15.24
C PHE A 263 0.44 10.16 14.12
N VAL A 264 1.29 11.16 14.37
CA VAL A 264 1.76 12.09 13.31
C VAL A 264 2.55 11.32 12.24
N ALA A 265 3.44 10.40 12.64
CA ALA A 265 4.16 9.55 11.70
C ALA A 265 3.20 8.73 10.83
N PHE A 266 2.20 8.11 11.46
CA PHE A 266 1.22 7.29 10.76
C PHE A 266 0.25 8.12 9.91
N ALA A 267 -0.14 9.32 10.35
CA ALA A 267 -0.97 10.25 9.58
C ALA A 267 -0.25 10.81 8.35
N ILE A 268 1.07 11.01 8.42
CA ILE A 268 1.89 11.33 7.25
C ILE A 268 1.90 10.14 6.29
N LYS A 269 2.15 8.94 6.80
CA LYS A 269 2.27 7.73 5.97
C LYS A 269 0.94 7.32 5.34
N ALA A 270 -0.15 7.34 6.10
CA ALA A 270 -1.52 7.05 5.67
C ALA A 270 -2.24 8.27 5.08
N PRO A 271 -1.63 9.06 4.26
CA PRO A 271 -1.82 10.42 3.78
C PRO A 271 -3.10 11.12 4.28
N LEU A 272 -3.25 11.24 5.61
CA LEU A 272 -4.38 11.97 6.20
C LEU A 272 -4.25 13.47 5.94
N TRP A 273 -5.39 14.13 5.74
CA TRP A 273 -5.39 15.59 5.73
C TRP A 273 -4.95 16.12 7.12
N PRO A 274 -4.04 17.12 7.20
CA PRO A 274 -3.40 17.91 6.14
C PRO A 274 -2.05 17.35 5.63
N PHE A 275 -1.61 16.19 6.10
CA PHE A 275 -0.27 15.63 5.84
C PHE A 275 -0.12 14.90 4.49
N HIS A 276 -1.15 14.91 3.64
CA HIS A 276 -1.28 14.11 2.41
C HIS A 276 -0.50 14.65 1.19
N THR A 277 0.00 15.89 1.21
CA THR A 277 0.41 16.60 -0.02
C THR A 277 1.59 16.00 -0.76
N TRP A 278 2.35 15.10 -0.15
CA TRP A 278 3.44 14.38 -0.78
C TRP A 278 2.95 13.26 -1.72
N LEU A 279 1.80 12.63 -1.40
CA LEU A 279 1.31 11.46 -2.12
C LEU A 279 0.93 11.75 -3.58
N PRO A 280 0.14 12.79 -3.92
CA PRO A 280 -0.20 13.08 -5.32
C PRO A 280 1.03 13.36 -6.17
N ASP A 281 2.05 14.03 -5.63
CA ASP A 281 3.29 14.33 -6.36
C ASP A 281 4.12 13.05 -6.57
N ALA A 282 4.28 12.23 -5.52
CA ALA A 282 5.02 10.97 -5.57
C ALA A 282 4.36 9.96 -6.53
N ALA A 283 3.05 9.74 -6.41
CA ALA A 283 2.31 8.79 -7.25
C ALA A 283 2.25 9.23 -8.73
N THR A 284 2.15 10.53 -9.00
CA THR A 284 2.17 11.07 -10.37
C THR A 284 3.55 10.88 -11.02
N ALA A 285 4.61 11.11 -10.26
CA ALA A 285 5.99 10.99 -10.75
C ALA A 285 6.46 9.52 -10.86
N ALA A 286 6.04 8.63 -9.98
CA ALA A 286 6.43 7.22 -9.97
C ALA A 286 6.03 6.49 -11.27
N GLN A 287 6.77 5.46 -11.66
CA GLN A 287 6.29 4.50 -12.67
C GLN A 287 4.99 3.82 -12.16
N PRO A 288 4.10 3.36 -13.05
CA PRO A 288 2.81 2.81 -12.64
C PRO A 288 2.91 1.70 -11.59
N GLY A 289 3.82 0.74 -11.77
CA GLY A 289 4.03 -0.33 -10.81
C GLY A 289 4.57 0.16 -9.47
N ALA A 290 5.51 1.12 -9.47
CA ALA A 290 5.99 1.75 -8.25
C ALA A 290 4.88 2.54 -7.53
N ALA A 291 3.97 3.19 -8.28
CA ALA A 291 2.81 3.86 -7.72
C ALA A 291 1.84 2.87 -7.05
N VAL A 292 1.67 1.67 -7.62
CA VAL A 292 0.87 0.60 -6.99
C VAL A 292 1.49 0.15 -5.67
N LEU A 293 2.79 -0.06 -5.60
CA LEU A 293 3.46 -0.43 -4.35
C LEU A 293 3.37 0.70 -3.30
N LEU A 294 3.51 1.95 -3.74
CA LEU A 294 3.39 3.12 -2.87
C LEU A 294 1.99 3.19 -2.26
N VAL A 295 0.95 3.22 -3.11
CA VAL A 295 -0.44 3.46 -2.69
C VAL A 295 -1.16 2.17 -2.28
N GLY A 296 -0.82 1.04 -2.89
CA GLY A 296 -1.43 -0.27 -2.62
C GLY A 296 -0.97 -0.92 -1.33
N VAL A 297 0.29 -0.69 -0.92
CA VAL A 297 0.91 -1.41 0.21
C VAL A 297 1.52 -0.47 1.24
N LEU A 298 2.43 0.42 0.83
CA LEU A 298 3.26 1.20 1.75
C LEU A 298 2.42 2.17 2.61
N ASP A 299 1.37 2.76 2.06
CA ASP A 299 0.48 3.66 2.80
C ASP A 299 -0.30 2.94 3.92
N LYS A 300 -0.58 1.61 3.76
CA LYS A 300 -1.28 0.79 4.77
C LYS A 300 -0.47 0.59 6.05
N VAL A 301 0.83 0.75 5.98
CA VAL A 301 1.69 0.72 7.16
C VAL A 301 1.28 1.80 8.17
N GLY A 302 0.86 2.97 7.70
CA GLY A 302 0.34 4.04 8.57
C GLY A 302 -0.95 3.63 9.29
N THR A 303 -1.94 3.12 8.55
CA THR A 303 -3.22 2.68 9.14
C THR A 303 -3.07 1.45 10.03
N PHE A 304 -2.19 0.50 9.67
CA PHE A 304 -1.82 -0.61 10.54
C PHE A 304 -1.19 -0.12 11.84
N GLY A 305 -0.25 0.85 11.76
CA GLY A 305 0.37 1.44 12.94
C GLY A 305 -0.63 2.18 13.84
N MET A 306 -1.66 2.81 13.27
CA MET A 306 -2.74 3.43 14.07
C MET A 306 -3.47 2.38 14.90
N ILE A 307 -3.78 1.20 14.34
CA ILE A 307 -4.43 0.11 15.09
C ILE A 307 -3.45 -0.44 16.13
N ARG A 308 -2.30 -0.93 15.70
CA ARG A 308 -1.33 -1.67 16.52
C ARG A 308 -0.73 -0.83 17.66
N TYR A 309 -0.37 0.43 17.39
CA TYR A 309 0.35 1.24 18.37
C TYR A 309 -0.52 2.33 18.97
N CYS A 310 -1.25 3.09 18.17
CA CYS A 310 -2.04 4.20 18.70
C CYS A 310 -3.24 3.72 19.51
N LEU A 311 -3.96 2.68 19.07
CA LEU A 311 -5.11 2.17 19.82
C LEU A 311 -4.68 1.26 20.96
N GLU A 312 -3.89 0.21 20.67
CA GLU A 312 -3.63 -0.86 21.63
C GLU A 312 -2.67 -0.44 22.75
N LEU A 313 -1.62 0.38 22.48
CA LEU A 313 -0.70 0.83 23.53
C LEU A 313 -1.17 2.08 24.28
N PHE A 314 -2.00 2.93 23.66
CA PHE A 314 -2.39 4.22 24.23
C PHE A 314 -3.92 4.42 24.25
N PRO A 315 -4.70 3.51 24.84
CA PRO A 315 -6.16 3.51 24.75
C PRO A 315 -6.81 4.79 25.30
N THR A 316 -6.27 5.35 26.39
CA THR A 316 -6.79 6.60 26.99
C THR A 316 -6.55 7.79 26.05
N ALA A 317 -5.37 7.88 25.45
CA ALA A 317 -5.06 8.95 24.49
C ALA A 317 -5.83 8.77 23.19
N ALA A 318 -5.99 7.54 22.71
CA ALA A 318 -6.78 7.24 21.51
C ALA A 318 -8.23 7.74 21.67
N LYS A 319 -8.87 7.46 22.80
CA LYS A 319 -10.21 7.98 23.12
C LYS A 319 -10.25 9.51 23.18
N TYR A 320 -9.23 10.12 23.80
CA TYR A 320 -9.14 11.58 23.93
C TYR A 320 -9.02 12.28 22.56
N PHE A 321 -8.20 11.73 21.65
CA PHE A 321 -7.96 12.31 20.32
C PHE A 321 -8.97 11.84 19.26
N THR A 322 -9.86 10.91 19.54
CA THR A 322 -10.86 10.41 18.59
C THR A 322 -11.66 11.55 17.90
N PRO A 323 -12.20 12.57 18.61
CA PRO A 323 -12.92 13.65 17.92
C PRO A 323 -12.06 14.40 16.90
N LEU A 324 -10.79 14.64 17.22
CA LEU A 324 -9.84 15.27 16.29
C LEU A 324 -9.60 14.38 15.07
N VAL A 325 -9.33 13.10 15.28
CA VAL A 325 -9.04 12.17 14.17
C VAL A 325 -10.25 11.99 13.27
N LEU A 326 -11.46 11.88 13.83
CA LEU A 326 -12.70 11.80 13.05
C LEU A 326 -12.92 13.07 12.22
N ALA A 327 -12.64 14.26 12.78
CA ALA A 327 -12.71 15.51 12.02
C ALA A 327 -11.71 15.53 10.86
N LEU A 328 -10.44 15.17 11.10
CA LEU A 328 -9.42 15.09 10.06
C LEU A 328 -9.79 14.06 8.97
N ALA A 329 -10.36 12.92 9.37
CA ALA A 329 -10.81 11.87 8.46
C ALA A 329 -11.95 12.37 7.55
N VAL A 330 -13.00 12.98 8.11
CA VAL A 330 -14.13 13.54 7.33
C VAL A 330 -13.65 14.66 6.40
N ILE A 331 -12.80 15.58 6.88
CA ILE A 331 -12.19 16.62 6.03
C ILE A 331 -11.40 15.96 4.90
N GLY A 332 -10.59 14.95 5.20
CA GLY A 332 -9.81 14.20 4.21
C GLY A 332 -10.67 13.54 3.14
N ILE A 333 -11.81 12.93 3.53
CA ILE A 333 -12.77 12.33 2.61
C ILE A 333 -13.30 13.39 1.63
N LEU A 334 -13.86 14.46 2.15
CA LEU A 334 -14.51 15.50 1.33
C LEU A 334 -13.49 16.30 0.50
N TYR A 335 -12.40 16.72 1.14
CA TYR A 335 -11.33 17.46 0.47
C TYR A 335 -10.70 16.63 -0.66
N GLY A 336 -10.30 15.38 -0.37
CA GLY A 336 -9.70 14.49 -1.36
C GLY A 336 -10.62 14.29 -2.57
N ALA A 337 -11.90 14.07 -2.34
CA ALA A 337 -12.90 13.89 -3.37
C ALA A 337 -13.13 15.16 -4.23
N VAL A 338 -13.28 16.32 -3.59
CA VAL A 338 -13.46 17.61 -4.30
C VAL A 338 -12.23 17.94 -5.15
N VAL A 339 -11.03 17.75 -4.59
CA VAL A 339 -9.79 18.02 -5.34
C VAL A 339 -9.60 17.03 -6.48
N ALA A 340 -10.02 15.75 -6.32
CA ALA A 340 -9.99 14.76 -7.40
C ALA A 340 -10.83 15.19 -8.61
N ILE A 341 -12.01 15.80 -8.40
CA ILE A 341 -12.87 16.33 -9.49
C ILE A 341 -12.09 17.33 -10.36
N GLY A 342 -11.27 18.19 -9.76
CA GLY A 342 -10.52 19.24 -10.46
C GLY A 342 -9.25 18.76 -11.16
N GLN A 343 -8.86 17.47 -11.08
CA GLN A 343 -7.61 17.01 -11.66
C GLN A 343 -7.69 16.84 -13.19
N ALA A 344 -6.63 17.28 -13.86
CA ALA A 344 -6.45 17.10 -15.30
C ALA A 344 -5.55 15.90 -15.66
N ASP A 345 -4.88 15.30 -14.67
CA ASP A 345 -3.93 14.19 -14.79
C ASP A 345 -4.54 12.92 -14.21
N LEU A 346 -4.46 11.80 -14.97
CA LEU A 346 -5.03 10.50 -14.57
C LEU A 346 -4.46 9.98 -13.25
N LYS A 347 -3.13 9.93 -13.13
CA LYS A 347 -2.51 9.38 -11.92
C LYS A 347 -2.73 10.28 -10.71
N ARG A 348 -2.74 11.59 -10.93
CA ARG A 348 -2.98 12.56 -9.87
C ARG A 348 -4.42 12.48 -9.35
N LEU A 349 -5.40 12.28 -10.25
CA LEU A 349 -6.79 12.03 -9.87
C LEU A 349 -6.88 10.77 -8.98
N ILE A 350 -6.31 9.65 -9.43
CA ILE A 350 -6.30 8.39 -8.66
C ILE A 350 -5.59 8.55 -7.32
N ALA A 351 -4.53 9.36 -7.23
CA ALA A 351 -3.86 9.64 -5.96
C ALA A 351 -4.75 10.42 -4.98
N TYR A 352 -5.53 11.41 -5.44
CA TYR A 352 -6.48 12.12 -4.57
C TYR A 352 -7.69 11.25 -4.19
N THR A 353 -8.10 10.31 -5.04
CA THR A 353 -9.06 9.26 -4.68
C THR A 353 -8.55 8.48 -3.46
N SER A 354 -7.27 8.13 -3.44
CA SER A 354 -6.65 7.43 -2.31
C SER A 354 -6.65 8.28 -1.04
N VAL A 355 -6.39 9.59 -1.12
CA VAL A 355 -6.49 10.49 0.05
C VAL A 355 -7.90 10.44 0.66
N SER A 356 -8.95 10.44 -0.17
CA SER A 356 -10.34 10.29 0.29
C SER A 356 -10.57 8.92 0.96
N HIS A 357 -10.11 7.84 0.34
CA HIS A 357 -10.28 6.49 0.88
C HIS A 357 -9.52 6.27 2.21
N PHE A 358 -8.34 6.85 2.38
CA PHE A 358 -7.64 6.82 3.67
C PHE A 358 -8.39 7.57 4.77
N GLY A 359 -9.16 8.59 4.42
CA GLY A 359 -10.11 9.22 5.33
C GLY A 359 -11.17 8.22 5.83
N PHE A 360 -11.76 7.40 4.95
CA PHE A 360 -12.70 6.34 5.36
C PHE A 360 -12.03 5.28 6.25
N ILE A 361 -10.82 4.85 5.91
CA ILE A 361 -10.08 3.86 6.71
C ILE A 361 -9.83 4.42 8.12
N ALA A 362 -9.32 5.65 8.25
CA ALA A 362 -9.10 6.29 9.54
C ALA A 362 -10.40 6.50 10.33
N LEU A 363 -11.49 6.88 9.64
CA LEU A 363 -12.82 7.00 10.23
C LEU A 363 -13.27 5.68 10.88
N GLY A 364 -13.11 4.55 10.17
CA GLY A 364 -13.48 3.23 10.69
C GLY A 364 -12.60 2.77 11.86
N ILE A 365 -11.28 3.04 11.81
CA ILE A 365 -10.35 2.71 12.90
C ILE A 365 -10.74 3.44 14.19
N PHE A 366 -11.01 4.75 14.11
CA PHE A 366 -11.31 5.58 15.28
C PHE A 366 -12.80 5.67 15.60
N ALA A 367 -13.67 5.01 14.85
CA ALA A 367 -15.06 4.81 15.25
C ALA A 367 -15.19 3.99 16.54
N MET A 368 -14.15 3.20 16.86
CA MET A 368 -14.07 2.32 18.04
C MET A 368 -15.31 1.43 18.16
N THR A 369 -15.70 0.83 17.04
CA THR A 369 -16.73 -0.20 16.92
C THR A 369 -16.16 -1.40 16.19
N THR A 370 -16.58 -2.60 16.57
CA THR A 370 -16.12 -3.84 15.91
C THR A 370 -16.37 -3.79 14.40
N GLN A 371 -17.55 -3.33 14.01
CA GLN A 371 -17.93 -3.24 12.60
C GLN A 371 -17.10 -2.20 11.84
N GLY A 372 -16.84 -1.02 12.45
CA GLY A 372 -16.01 0.02 11.85
C GLY A 372 -14.56 -0.42 11.64
N GLN A 373 -13.95 -1.08 12.63
CA GLN A 373 -12.57 -1.56 12.53
C GLN A 373 -12.42 -2.74 11.56
N SER A 374 -13.38 -3.68 11.56
CA SER A 374 -13.41 -4.77 10.56
C SER A 374 -13.54 -4.20 9.14
N GLY A 375 -14.43 -3.22 8.97
CA GLY A 375 -14.59 -2.49 7.70
C GLY A 375 -13.31 -1.77 7.28
N ALA A 376 -12.66 -1.05 8.19
CA ALA A 376 -11.41 -0.33 7.92
C ALA A 376 -10.28 -1.27 7.51
N THR A 377 -10.11 -2.39 8.20
CA THR A 377 -9.09 -3.39 7.89
C THR A 377 -9.35 -4.05 6.53
N LEU A 378 -10.60 -4.44 6.27
CA LEU A 378 -11.00 -4.96 4.96
C LEU A 378 -10.80 -3.91 3.86
N TYR A 379 -11.03 -2.62 4.17
CA TYR A 379 -10.82 -1.54 3.21
C TYR A 379 -9.35 -1.35 2.85
N MET A 380 -8.42 -1.54 3.78
CA MET A 380 -6.99 -1.53 3.45
C MET A 380 -6.67 -2.53 2.34
N VAL A 381 -7.22 -3.75 2.41
CA VAL A 381 -7.01 -4.79 1.39
C VAL A 381 -7.71 -4.43 0.07
N ASN A 382 -8.99 -4.08 0.13
CA ASN A 382 -9.81 -3.77 -1.04
C ASN A 382 -9.32 -2.54 -1.80
N HIS A 383 -8.87 -1.50 -1.09
CA HIS A 383 -8.23 -0.34 -1.68
C HIS A 383 -6.93 -0.71 -2.39
N GLY A 384 -6.13 -1.63 -1.83
CA GLY A 384 -4.91 -2.12 -2.48
C GLY A 384 -5.20 -2.71 -3.86
N PHE A 385 -6.22 -3.54 -3.98
CA PHE A 385 -6.61 -4.16 -5.26
C PHE A 385 -7.26 -3.16 -6.22
N SER A 386 -8.25 -2.39 -5.78
CA SER A 386 -9.00 -1.47 -6.66
C SER A 386 -8.13 -0.33 -7.17
N THR A 387 -7.37 0.33 -6.29
CA THR A 387 -6.48 1.43 -6.69
C THR A 387 -5.25 0.90 -7.44
N GLY A 388 -4.77 -0.30 -7.09
CA GLY A 388 -3.73 -1.00 -7.86
C GLY A 388 -4.15 -1.22 -9.31
N ALA A 389 -5.35 -1.75 -9.53
CA ALA A 389 -5.90 -1.94 -10.88
C ALA A 389 -6.04 -0.60 -11.63
N LEU A 390 -6.54 0.47 -10.97
CA LEU A 390 -6.65 1.80 -11.58
C LEU A 390 -5.29 2.35 -12.02
N PHE A 391 -4.26 2.29 -11.16
CA PHE A 391 -2.91 2.77 -11.51
C PHE A 391 -2.28 1.97 -12.64
N LEU A 392 -2.44 0.64 -12.68
CA LEU A 392 -1.89 -0.18 -13.75
C LEU A 392 -2.56 0.11 -15.08
N ILE A 393 -3.89 0.18 -15.13
CA ILE A 393 -4.63 0.46 -16.37
C ILE A 393 -4.34 1.89 -16.86
N ALA A 394 -4.31 2.88 -15.95
CA ALA A 394 -3.87 4.23 -16.29
C ALA A 394 -2.42 4.23 -16.82
N GLY A 395 -1.54 3.42 -16.25
CA GLY A 395 -0.18 3.22 -16.74
C GLY A 395 -0.13 2.67 -18.17
N PHE A 396 -0.94 1.65 -18.47
CA PHE A 396 -1.04 1.09 -19.83
C PHE A 396 -1.58 2.09 -20.85
N LEU A 397 -2.53 2.93 -20.46
CA LEU A 397 -3.00 4.06 -21.28
C LEU A 397 -1.87 5.05 -21.55
N ILE A 398 -1.13 5.46 -20.50
CA ILE A 398 -0.06 6.44 -20.58
C ILE A 398 1.09 5.93 -21.47
N VAL A 399 1.47 4.66 -21.36
CA VAL A 399 2.52 4.06 -22.21
C VAL A 399 2.13 4.12 -23.69
N ARG A 400 0.86 3.89 -24.01
CA ARG A 400 0.34 3.92 -25.39
C ARG A 400 0.22 5.34 -25.93
N ARG A 401 -0.32 6.27 -25.13
CA ARG A 401 -0.61 7.64 -25.57
C ARG A 401 0.57 8.60 -25.35
N LYS A 402 1.54 8.24 -24.48
CA LYS A 402 2.65 9.10 -24.04
C LYS A 402 2.18 10.40 -23.36
N SER A 403 0.99 10.39 -22.77
CA SER A 403 0.43 11.51 -22.03
C SER A 403 -0.33 11.03 -20.79
N GLN A 404 -0.25 11.79 -19.70
CA GLN A 404 -1.04 11.57 -18.47
C GLN A 404 -2.32 12.42 -18.44
N ARG A 405 -2.50 13.35 -19.37
CA ARG A 405 -3.61 14.31 -19.37
C ARG A 405 -4.89 13.66 -19.83
N ILE A 406 -5.94 13.73 -19.02
CA ILE A 406 -7.28 13.20 -19.32
C ILE A 406 -7.81 13.78 -20.65
N ALA A 407 -7.55 15.05 -20.92
CA ALA A 407 -7.99 15.74 -22.14
C ALA A 407 -7.38 15.17 -23.43
N ASP A 408 -6.29 14.40 -23.36
CA ASP A 408 -5.63 13.83 -24.54
C ASP A 408 -6.25 12.48 -24.98
N TYR A 409 -7.24 11.99 -24.25
CA TYR A 409 -8.00 10.77 -24.54
C TYR A 409 -9.40 11.10 -25.07
N GLY A 410 -10.13 10.10 -25.49
CA GLY A 410 -11.52 10.16 -25.94
C GLY A 410 -11.83 9.03 -26.91
N GLY A 411 -12.94 8.30 -26.69
CA GLY A 411 -13.37 7.20 -27.54
C GLY A 411 -12.51 5.94 -27.46
N VAL A 412 -11.70 5.76 -26.40
CA VAL A 412 -10.77 4.63 -26.27
C VAL A 412 -11.51 3.28 -26.26
N GLN A 413 -12.76 3.21 -25.75
CA GLN A 413 -13.55 1.97 -25.75
C GLN A 413 -13.79 1.38 -27.14
N SER A 414 -13.81 2.22 -28.18
CA SER A 414 -14.05 1.77 -29.57
C SER A 414 -12.81 1.10 -30.19
N VAL A 415 -11.61 1.40 -29.69
CA VAL A 415 -10.33 0.89 -30.23
C VAL A 415 -9.67 -0.12 -29.29
N ALA A 416 -9.90 -0.04 -27.99
CA ALA A 416 -9.35 -0.92 -26.95
C ALA A 416 -10.46 -1.36 -25.97
N PRO A 417 -11.42 -2.19 -26.39
CA PRO A 417 -12.60 -2.54 -25.60
C PRO A 417 -12.28 -3.34 -24.32
N VAL A 418 -11.28 -4.23 -24.35
CA VAL A 418 -10.89 -5.01 -23.17
C VAL A 418 -10.29 -4.10 -22.11
N LEU A 419 -9.38 -3.21 -22.51
CA LEU A 419 -8.80 -2.21 -21.60
C LEU A 419 -9.89 -1.33 -20.99
N ALA A 420 -10.83 -0.85 -21.80
CA ALA A 420 -11.93 0.00 -21.34
C ALA A 420 -12.87 -0.74 -20.38
N GLY A 421 -13.19 -2.00 -20.65
CA GLY A 421 -14.01 -2.84 -19.78
C GLY A 421 -13.37 -3.06 -18.40
N LEU A 422 -12.08 -3.38 -18.36
CA LEU A 422 -11.35 -3.55 -17.09
C LEU A 422 -11.20 -2.23 -16.33
N PHE A 423 -11.00 -1.11 -17.05
CA PHE A 423 -10.98 0.22 -16.44
C PHE A 423 -12.31 0.62 -15.84
N LEU A 424 -13.43 0.22 -16.49
CA LEU A 424 -14.77 0.42 -15.95
C LEU A 424 -14.94 -0.33 -14.62
N VAL A 425 -14.62 -1.62 -14.58
CA VAL A 425 -14.72 -2.42 -13.34
C VAL A 425 -13.86 -1.83 -12.22
N ALA A 426 -12.61 -1.44 -12.51
CA ALA A 426 -11.74 -0.80 -11.54
C ALA A 426 -12.29 0.56 -11.06
N SER A 427 -12.88 1.36 -11.96
CA SER A 427 -13.51 2.64 -11.61
C SER A 427 -14.77 2.44 -10.76
N LEU A 428 -15.62 1.47 -11.12
CA LEU A 428 -16.82 1.11 -10.36
C LEU A 428 -16.45 0.53 -8.96
N ALA A 429 -15.34 -0.20 -8.86
CA ALA A 429 -14.80 -0.59 -7.56
C ALA A 429 -14.37 0.65 -6.76
N GLY A 430 -13.63 1.59 -7.37
CA GLY A 430 -13.17 2.80 -6.69
C GLY A 430 -14.30 3.71 -6.16
N LEU A 431 -15.49 3.67 -6.75
CA LEU A 431 -16.68 4.40 -6.26
C LEU A 431 -17.59 3.56 -5.36
N SER A 432 -17.11 2.38 -4.94
CA SER A 432 -17.83 1.47 -4.03
C SER A 432 -19.18 0.98 -4.57
N LEU A 433 -19.22 0.52 -5.83
CA LEU A 433 -20.43 -0.08 -6.38
C LEU A 433 -20.75 -1.41 -5.67
N PRO A 434 -22.03 -1.67 -5.25
CA PRO A 434 -22.44 -2.96 -4.70
C PRO A 434 -22.08 -4.14 -5.62
N GLY A 435 -21.55 -5.21 -5.02
CA GLY A 435 -21.03 -6.37 -5.74
C GLY A 435 -19.52 -6.31 -6.04
N LEU A 436 -18.86 -5.18 -5.75
CA LEU A 436 -17.41 -5.02 -5.82
C LEU A 436 -16.79 -4.80 -4.44
N SER A 437 -15.50 -5.08 -4.32
CA SER A 437 -14.81 -5.27 -3.02
C SER A 437 -14.91 -4.07 -2.07
N THR A 438 -14.76 -2.86 -2.57
CA THR A 438 -14.72 -1.64 -1.73
C THR A 438 -16.07 -1.30 -1.12
N PHE A 439 -17.19 -1.66 -1.76
CA PHE A 439 -18.52 -1.42 -1.20
C PHE A 439 -18.69 -2.06 0.18
N VAL A 440 -18.32 -3.33 0.33
CA VAL A 440 -18.49 -4.04 1.61
C VAL A 440 -17.74 -3.33 2.73
N SER A 441 -16.48 -2.98 2.47
CA SER A 441 -15.63 -2.34 3.47
C SER A 441 -16.10 -0.94 3.82
N GLU A 442 -16.48 -0.13 2.83
CA GLU A 442 -16.96 1.22 3.04
C GLU A 442 -18.31 1.25 3.77
N PHE A 443 -19.20 0.36 3.39
CA PHE A 443 -20.49 0.18 4.06
C PHE A 443 -20.31 -0.21 5.54
N LEU A 444 -19.41 -1.15 5.85
CA LEU A 444 -19.11 -1.53 7.24
C LEU A 444 -18.53 -0.35 8.04
N VAL A 445 -17.63 0.44 7.43
CA VAL A 445 -17.08 1.65 8.06
C VAL A 445 -18.20 2.64 8.39
N LEU A 446 -19.05 2.95 7.42
CA LEU A 446 -20.13 3.94 7.60
C LEU A 446 -21.15 3.49 8.63
N VAL A 447 -21.63 2.24 8.54
CA VAL A 447 -22.60 1.71 9.50
C VAL A 447 -21.98 1.64 10.89
N GLY A 448 -20.77 1.10 11.02
CA GLY A 448 -20.06 1.04 12.30
C GLY A 448 -19.83 2.43 12.91
N THR A 449 -19.46 3.42 12.08
CA THR A 449 -19.28 4.80 12.55
C THR A 449 -20.62 5.43 12.94
N PHE A 450 -21.68 5.19 12.17
CA PHE A 450 -23.01 5.79 12.41
C PHE A 450 -23.60 5.39 13.76
N THR A 451 -23.34 4.17 14.24
CA THR A 451 -23.86 3.71 15.54
C THR A 451 -23.37 4.58 16.70
N ARG A 452 -22.18 5.20 16.58
CA ARG A 452 -21.57 6.01 17.65
C ARG A 452 -21.43 7.49 17.29
N TYR A 453 -21.08 7.82 16.03
CA TYR A 453 -20.76 9.17 15.55
C TYR A 453 -21.61 9.52 14.33
N LYS A 454 -22.91 9.73 14.54
CA LYS A 454 -23.90 9.95 13.46
C LYS A 454 -23.52 11.08 12.52
N VAL A 455 -23.05 12.23 13.05
CA VAL A 455 -22.68 13.40 12.24
C VAL A 455 -21.49 13.08 11.34
N ALA A 456 -20.43 12.46 11.88
CA ALA A 456 -19.25 12.11 11.12
C ALA A 456 -19.57 11.12 9.98
N ALA A 457 -20.38 10.09 10.26
CA ALA A 457 -20.80 9.13 9.25
C ALA A 457 -21.68 9.76 8.16
N SER A 458 -22.64 10.62 8.55
CA SER A 458 -23.51 11.31 7.59
C SER A 458 -22.72 12.25 6.67
N LEU A 459 -21.76 12.99 7.19
CA LEU A 459 -20.87 13.82 6.38
C LEU A 459 -19.97 12.97 5.46
N ALA A 460 -19.41 11.87 5.98
CA ALA A 460 -18.57 10.96 5.20
C ALA A 460 -19.34 10.33 4.02
N THR A 461 -20.65 10.06 4.18
CA THR A 461 -21.48 9.49 3.10
C THR A 461 -21.52 10.38 1.86
N ALA A 462 -21.38 11.70 2.00
CA ALA A 462 -21.25 12.60 0.84
C ALA A 462 -20.02 12.29 -0.01
N GLY A 463 -18.97 11.69 0.58
CA GLY A 463 -17.78 11.23 -0.13
C GLY A 463 -18.08 10.20 -1.22
N ILE A 464 -19.07 9.30 -1.00
CA ILE A 464 -19.49 8.30 -2.00
C ILE A 464 -20.07 8.98 -3.24
N VAL A 465 -20.92 9.98 -3.04
CA VAL A 465 -21.53 10.74 -4.15
C VAL A 465 -20.44 11.46 -4.95
N LEU A 466 -19.50 12.09 -4.26
CA LEU A 466 -18.36 12.75 -4.91
C LEU A 466 -17.46 11.75 -5.64
N ALA A 467 -17.26 10.54 -5.08
CA ALA A 467 -16.50 9.48 -5.73
C ALA A 467 -17.13 9.03 -7.05
N ALA A 468 -18.44 8.89 -7.08
CA ALA A 468 -19.16 8.61 -8.32
C ALA A 468 -18.93 9.71 -9.37
N ILE A 469 -18.97 10.99 -8.97
CA ILE A 469 -18.74 12.10 -9.88
C ILE A 469 -17.34 12.02 -10.52
N TYR A 470 -16.26 11.97 -9.72
CA TYR A 470 -14.92 12.08 -10.31
C TYR A 470 -14.49 10.82 -11.07
N LEU A 471 -14.88 9.61 -10.65
CA LEU A 471 -14.50 8.37 -11.33
C LEU A 471 -15.30 8.15 -12.62
N LEU A 472 -16.62 8.35 -12.59
CA LEU A 472 -17.43 8.21 -13.80
C LEU A 472 -17.11 9.31 -14.82
N TRP A 473 -16.82 10.52 -14.35
CA TRP A 473 -16.42 11.61 -15.24
C TRP A 473 -15.04 11.36 -15.85
N MET A 474 -14.07 10.84 -15.07
CA MET A 474 -12.78 10.39 -15.59
C MET A 474 -12.97 9.32 -16.68
N TYR A 475 -13.77 8.29 -16.38
CA TYR A 475 -14.09 7.23 -17.34
C TYR A 475 -14.75 7.78 -18.61
N GLN A 476 -15.79 8.59 -18.47
CA GLN A 476 -16.50 9.19 -19.57
C GLN A 476 -15.56 10.00 -20.48
N ARG A 477 -14.70 10.84 -19.91
CA ARG A 477 -13.80 11.71 -20.67
C ARG A 477 -12.69 10.95 -21.39
N THR A 478 -12.31 9.78 -20.91
CA THR A 478 -11.22 8.98 -21.50
C THR A 478 -11.75 7.90 -22.44
N MET A 479 -12.81 7.20 -22.06
CA MET A 479 -13.25 5.98 -22.74
C MET A 479 -14.37 6.22 -23.75
N THR A 480 -15.29 7.16 -23.49
CA THR A 480 -16.47 7.37 -24.35
C THR A 480 -16.30 8.55 -25.30
N GLY A 481 -17.30 8.75 -26.15
CA GLY A 481 -17.35 9.83 -27.15
C GLY A 481 -16.62 9.48 -28.45
N PRO A 482 -16.40 10.47 -29.32
CA PRO A 482 -15.74 10.26 -30.60
C PRO A 482 -14.27 9.89 -30.43
N VAL A 483 -13.80 8.96 -31.27
CA VAL A 483 -12.39 8.54 -31.26
C VAL A 483 -11.52 9.72 -31.72
N ARG A 484 -10.63 10.17 -30.84
CA ARG A 484 -9.65 11.19 -31.21
C ARG A 484 -8.57 10.61 -32.12
N ALA A 485 -8.08 11.37 -33.07
CA ALA A 485 -7.02 10.92 -34.01
C ALA A 485 -5.78 10.35 -33.27
N ALA A 486 -5.45 10.92 -32.14
CA ALA A 486 -4.30 10.51 -31.34
C ALA A 486 -4.42 9.14 -30.64
N VAL A 487 -5.62 8.57 -30.56
CA VAL A 487 -5.89 7.25 -29.99
C VAL A 487 -6.45 6.25 -31.02
N ALA A 488 -6.70 6.68 -32.26
CA ALA A 488 -7.34 5.87 -33.31
C ALA A 488 -6.63 4.52 -33.57
N ASN A 489 -5.32 4.48 -33.43
CA ASN A 489 -4.50 3.28 -33.64
C ASN A 489 -3.98 2.68 -32.30
N MET A 490 -4.63 2.98 -31.17
CA MET A 490 -4.21 2.47 -29.87
C MET A 490 -4.47 0.95 -29.80
N PRO A 491 -3.44 0.12 -29.57
CA PRO A 491 -3.63 -1.32 -29.41
C PRO A 491 -4.32 -1.62 -28.07
N ASP A 492 -5.13 -2.67 -28.02
CA ASP A 492 -5.71 -3.18 -26.78
C ASP A 492 -4.67 -3.88 -25.89
N LEU A 493 -5.07 -4.42 -24.77
CA LEU A 493 -4.21 -5.07 -23.80
C LEU A 493 -3.46 -6.26 -24.41
N ARG A 494 -2.16 -6.32 -24.12
CA ARG A 494 -1.32 -7.49 -24.44
C ARG A 494 -1.59 -8.60 -23.43
N PRO A 495 -1.36 -9.88 -23.78
CA PRO A 495 -1.56 -11.00 -22.85
C PRO A 495 -0.88 -10.82 -21.48
N ARG A 496 0.35 -10.32 -21.44
CA ARG A 496 1.07 -10.03 -20.19
C ARG A 496 0.34 -8.99 -19.32
N GLU A 497 -0.17 -7.92 -19.92
CA GLU A 497 -0.90 -6.86 -19.22
C GLU A 497 -2.23 -7.39 -18.68
N LEU A 498 -2.88 -8.26 -19.44
CA LEU A 498 -4.10 -8.95 -19.00
C LEU A 498 -3.82 -9.88 -17.82
N TRP A 499 -2.71 -10.64 -17.83
CA TRP A 499 -2.28 -11.46 -16.70
C TRP A 499 -1.86 -10.62 -15.48
N ALA A 500 -1.43 -9.38 -15.66
CA ALA A 500 -1.14 -8.47 -14.56
C ALA A 500 -2.44 -7.91 -13.92
N VAL A 501 -3.42 -7.44 -14.72
CA VAL A 501 -4.63 -6.81 -14.17
C VAL A 501 -5.74 -7.82 -13.86
N GLY A 502 -5.83 -8.91 -14.63
CA GLY A 502 -6.90 -9.90 -14.51
C GLY A 502 -7.08 -10.45 -13.10
N PRO A 503 -6.01 -10.90 -12.41
CA PRO A 503 -6.10 -11.36 -11.03
C PRO A 503 -6.65 -10.30 -10.07
N LEU A 504 -6.28 -9.01 -10.23
CA LEU A 504 -6.81 -7.94 -9.40
C LEU A 504 -8.31 -7.75 -9.61
N ILE A 505 -8.77 -7.77 -10.87
CA ILE A 505 -10.20 -7.68 -11.18
C ILE A 505 -10.97 -8.88 -10.62
N ALA A 506 -10.40 -10.09 -10.72
CA ALA A 506 -11.00 -11.29 -10.15
C ALA A 506 -11.12 -11.18 -8.61
N LEU A 507 -10.08 -10.69 -7.92
CA LEU A 507 -10.10 -10.44 -6.47
C LEU A 507 -11.11 -9.35 -6.10
N ILE A 508 -11.20 -8.27 -6.87
CA ILE A 508 -12.19 -7.20 -6.66
C ILE A 508 -13.62 -7.76 -6.69
N ILE A 509 -13.93 -8.61 -7.66
CA ILE A 509 -15.26 -9.24 -7.77
C ILE A 509 -15.46 -10.28 -6.65
N ALA A 510 -14.50 -11.16 -6.42
CA ALA A 510 -14.58 -12.20 -5.40
C ALA A 510 -14.80 -11.61 -4.01
N MET A 511 -14.03 -10.57 -3.64
CA MET A 511 -14.16 -9.88 -2.35
C MET A 511 -15.44 -9.04 -2.22
N GLY A 512 -16.02 -8.62 -3.35
CA GLY A 512 -17.31 -7.94 -3.37
C GLY A 512 -18.49 -8.87 -3.16
N VAL A 513 -18.38 -10.11 -3.66
CA VAL A 513 -19.44 -11.13 -3.57
C VAL A 513 -19.30 -11.97 -2.29
N TYR A 514 -18.08 -12.34 -1.91
CA TYR A 514 -17.83 -13.22 -0.77
C TYR A 514 -16.62 -12.79 0.08
N PRO A 515 -16.75 -11.69 0.86
CA PRO A 515 -15.69 -11.18 1.72
C PRO A 515 -15.46 -12.02 3.00
N LYS A 516 -16.36 -12.97 3.30
CA LYS A 516 -16.38 -13.73 4.56
C LYS A 516 -15.03 -14.36 4.92
N PRO A 517 -14.28 -15.02 4.04
CA PRO A 517 -13.02 -15.66 4.41
C PRO A 517 -11.99 -14.67 4.99
N VAL A 518 -11.93 -13.47 4.43
CA VAL A 518 -11.01 -12.43 4.91
C VAL A 518 -11.51 -11.83 6.21
N LEU A 519 -12.82 -11.60 6.35
CA LEU A 519 -13.42 -11.11 7.60
C LEU A 519 -13.26 -12.13 8.74
N ASP A 520 -13.37 -13.43 8.48
CA ASP A 520 -13.15 -14.46 9.50
C ASP A 520 -11.72 -14.44 10.06
N VAL A 521 -10.73 -14.06 9.24
CA VAL A 521 -9.34 -13.89 9.67
C VAL A 521 -9.15 -12.57 10.44
N ILE A 522 -9.79 -11.48 10.01
CA ILE A 522 -9.65 -10.13 10.60
C ILE A 522 -10.36 -10.04 11.96
N ASN A 523 -11.58 -10.56 12.07
CA ASN A 523 -12.46 -10.30 13.20
C ASN A 523 -11.92 -10.71 14.58
N PRO A 524 -11.16 -11.80 14.76
CA PRO A 524 -10.53 -12.12 16.04
C PRO A 524 -9.58 -11.01 16.50
N ALA A 525 -8.69 -10.54 15.63
CA ALA A 525 -7.76 -9.46 15.95
C ALA A 525 -8.49 -8.14 16.26
N VAL A 526 -9.55 -7.81 15.52
CA VAL A 526 -10.40 -6.64 15.81
C VAL A 526 -11.03 -6.75 17.19
N ARG A 527 -11.54 -7.93 17.59
CA ARG A 527 -12.09 -8.13 18.94
C ARG A 527 -11.02 -7.95 20.02
N HIS A 528 -9.79 -8.41 19.77
CA HIS A 528 -8.65 -8.18 20.67
C HIS A 528 -8.39 -6.66 20.83
N THR A 529 -8.25 -5.92 19.73
CA THR A 529 -8.06 -4.46 19.75
C THR A 529 -9.20 -3.76 20.52
N MET A 530 -10.46 -4.16 20.27
CA MET A 530 -11.62 -3.59 20.99
C MET A 530 -11.57 -3.87 22.49
N ALA A 531 -11.13 -5.04 22.91
CA ALA A 531 -10.93 -5.39 24.31
C ALA A 531 -9.82 -4.54 24.95
N GLN A 532 -8.68 -4.38 24.28
CA GLN A 532 -7.55 -3.57 24.74
C GLN A 532 -7.92 -2.10 24.94
N ILE A 533 -8.70 -1.52 24.04
CA ILE A 533 -9.18 -0.15 24.19
C ILE A 533 -10.39 -0.03 25.15
N HIS A 534 -10.84 -1.12 25.76
CA HIS A 534 -12.05 -1.13 26.61
C HIS A 534 -13.24 -0.43 25.94
N ALA A 535 -13.50 -0.77 24.68
CA ALA A 535 -14.64 -0.26 23.91
C ALA A 535 -15.63 -1.39 23.65
N THR A 536 -16.91 -1.08 23.82
CA THR A 536 -18.03 -1.98 23.52
C THR A 536 -18.87 -1.38 22.40
N ASP A 537 -19.45 -2.22 21.56
CA ASP A 537 -20.36 -1.75 20.54
C ASP A 537 -21.60 -1.11 21.17
N PRO A 538 -22.13 0.00 20.60
CA PRO A 538 -23.37 0.58 21.06
C PRO A 538 -24.55 -0.40 20.96
N VAL A 539 -25.36 -0.48 21.98
CA VAL A 539 -26.58 -1.30 21.97
C VAL A 539 -27.55 -0.73 20.93
N PRO A 540 -28.14 -1.54 20.03
CA PRO A 540 -29.18 -1.07 19.11
C PRO A 540 -30.31 -0.37 19.83
N GLN A 541 -30.66 0.86 19.43
CA GLN A 541 -31.72 1.65 20.07
C GLN A 541 -33.14 1.10 19.83
N HIS A 542 -33.30 0.14 18.91
CA HIS A 542 -34.54 -0.60 18.72
C HIS A 542 -34.28 -2.06 19.15
N PRO A 543 -34.96 -2.52 20.23
CA PRO A 543 -34.95 -3.95 20.53
C PRO A 543 -35.48 -4.68 19.29
N ALA A 544 -34.78 -5.71 18.85
CA ALA A 544 -35.34 -6.62 17.85
C ALA A 544 -36.77 -6.96 18.30
N VAL A 545 -37.76 -6.77 17.43
CA VAL A 545 -39.12 -7.20 17.68
C VAL A 545 -39.03 -8.67 18.03
N ALA A 546 -39.18 -8.99 19.31
CA ALA A 546 -39.24 -10.37 19.75
C ALA A 546 -40.35 -11.01 18.93
N GLN A 547 -40.01 -11.95 18.06
CA GLN A 547 -41.00 -12.83 17.44
C GLN A 547 -41.78 -13.42 18.62
N LYS A 548 -42.99 -12.90 18.87
CA LYS A 548 -43.94 -13.58 19.72
C LYS A 548 -44.12 -14.97 19.11
N GLY A 549 -43.52 -15.96 19.78
CA GLY A 549 -43.71 -17.33 19.43
C GLY A 549 -45.17 -17.61 19.25
N ALA A 550 -45.50 -18.23 18.13
CA ALA A 550 -46.75 -18.94 17.99
C ALA A 550 -46.78 -19.96 19.14
N ALA A 551 -47.67 -19.73 20.07
CA ALA A 551 -48.06 -20.72 21.07
C ALA A 551 -48.79 -21.85 20.36
N PRO A 552 -48.77 -23.11 20.88
CA PRO A 552 -49.18 -24.31 20.21
C PRO A 552 -50.68 -24.38 19.89
#